data_4b4849878dbdbe836b36a15e1d53d972
#
_entry.id   4b4849878dbdbe836b36a15e1d53d972
#
_cell.length_a   1.000
_cell.length_b   1.000
_cell.length_c   1.000
_cell.angle_alpha   90.00
_cell.angle_beta   90.00
_cell.angle_gamma   90.00
#
_symmetry.space_group_name_H-M   'P 1'
#
loop_
_entity.id
_entity.type
_entity.pdbx_description
1 polymer ?
#
loop_
_entity_poly.entity_id
_entity_poly.type
_entity_poly.pdbx_seq_one_letter_code
_entity_poly.pdbx_strand_id
1 'polypeptide(L)'
;MKKDFKIVYFFAKWDDNYETHETCREVCEARGWKMRSIDCETRRGVEESIKYNVKLCPYIIVYDHNKEIMRGIANNILDELL
;
A
#
# COMPACT_ATOMS: atom_id res chain seq x y z
N MET A 1 -5.36 13.78 17.82
CA MET A 1 -4.46 12.65 18.07
C MET A 1 -3.90 12.14 16.74
N LYS A 2 -2.59 12.05 16.63
CA LYS A 2 -1.94 11.62 15.41
C LYS A 2 -2.03 10.11 15.26
N LYS A 3 -2.63 9.63 14.18
CA LYS A 3 -2.65 8.19 13.89
C LYS A 3 -1.31 7.75 13.32
N ASP A 4 -0.83 6.63 13.76
CA ASP A 4 0.48 6.10 13.39
C ASP A 4 0.31 4.88 12.49
N PHE A 5 -0.12 5.14 11.26
CA PHE A 5 -0.40 4.08 10.30
C PHE A 5 0.86 3.56 9.62
N LYS A 6 0.82 2.31 9.24
CA LYS A 6 1.79 1.69 8.35
C LYS A 6 1.07 1.24 7.10
N ILE A 7 1.57 1.66 5.96
CA ILE A 7 0.97 1.36 4.66
C ILE A 7 1.85 0.34 3.94
N VAL A 8 1.25 -0.75 3.46
CA VAL A 8 1.93 -1.70 2.58
C VAL A 8 1.31 -1.56 1.20
N TYR A 9 2.11 -1.11 0.23
CA TYR A 9 1.66 -0.83 -1.12
C TYR A 9 2.24 -1.85 -2.08
N PHE A 10 1.36 -2.61 -2.75
CA PHE A 10 1.73 -3.58 -3.77
C PHE A 10 1.54 -2.96 -5.14
N PHE A 11 2.61 -2.93 -5.94
CA PHE A 11 2.56 -2.33 -7.27
C PHE A 11 3.15 -3.27 -8.31
N ALA A 12 2.83 -3.00 -9.59
CA ALA A 12 3.42 -3.71 -10.72
C ALA A 12 3.84 -2.67 -11.76
N LYS A 13 5.02 -2.89 -12.36
CA LYS A 13 5.59 -1.92 -13.32
C LYS A 13 4.77 -1.80 -14.60
N TRP A 14 4.03 -2.86 -14.97
CA TRP A 14 3.16 -2.82 -16.15
C TRP A 14 1.87 -2.03 -15.91
N ASP A 15 1.59 -1.65 -14.68
CA ASP A 15 0.38 -0.91 -14.31
C ASP A 15 0.67 0.59 -14.40
N ASP A 16 -0.20 1.34 -15.08
CA ASP A 16 -0.05 2.78 -15.27
C ASP A 16 -0.46 3.61 -14.04
N ASN A 17 -0.60 3.00 -12.88
CA ASN A 17 -1.00 3.69 -11.64
C ASN A 17 0.17 4.30 -10.89
N TYR A 18 1.16 4.80 -11.62
CA TYR A 18 2.31 5.48 -11.04
C TYR A 18 1.91 6.68 -10.18
N GLU A 19 0.93 7.46 -10.64
CA GLU A 19 0.45 8.64 -9.91
C GLU A 19 -0.15 8.26 -8.56
N THR A 20 -0.91 7.18 -8.50
CA THR A 20 -1.49 6.69 -7.25
C THR A 20 -0.40 6.29 -6.26
N HIS A 21 0.64 5.63 -6.74
CA HIS A 21 1.78 5.23 -5.91
C HIS A 21 2.50 6.47 -5.34
N GLU A 22 2.75 7.46 -6.18
CA GLU A 22 3.41 8.71 -5.76
C GLU A 22 2.54 9.49 -4.78
N THR A 23 1.23 9.58 -5.03
CA THR A 23 0.31 10.26 -4.14
C THR A 23 0.29 9.60 -2.76
N CYS A 24 0.27 8.27 -2.73
CA CYS A 24 0.33 7.53 -1.49
C CYS A 24 1.61 7.82 -0.71
N ARG A 25 2.75 7.86 -1.41
CA ARG A 25 4.04 8.19 -0.80
C ARG A 25 4.02 9.59 -0.19
N GLU A 26 3.51 10.57 -0.94
CA GLU A 26 3.43 11.95 -0.47
C GLU A 26 2.54 12.08 0.76
N VAL A 27 1.40 11.40 0.77
CA VAL A 27 0.49 11.40 1.93
C VAL A 27 1.18 10.82 3.15
N CYS A 28 1.88 9.70 2.97
CA CYS A 28 2.60 9.06 4.08
C CYS A 28 3.70 9.96 4.64
N GLU A 29 4.46 10.62 3.75
CA GLU A 29 5.51 11.56 4.18
C GLU A 29 4.91 12.74 4.93
N ALA A 30 3.83 13.32 4.43
CA ALA A 30 3.19 14.48 5.04
C ALA A 30 2.62 14.16 6.42
N ARG A 31 2.16 12.93 6.63
CA ARG A 31 1.53 12.51 7.88
C ARG A 31 2.45 11.73 8.83
N GLY A 32 3.69 11.50 8.41
CA GLY A 32 4.64 10.74 9.20
C GLY A 32 4.32 9.26 9.31
N TRP A 33 3.60 8.72 8.36
CA TRP A 33 3.28 7.29 8.32
C TRP A 33 4.41 6.50 7.66
N LYS A 34 4.58 5.27 8.07
CA LYS A 34 5.54 4.37 7.45
C LYS A 34 4.93 3.76 6.20
N MET A 35 5.73 3.63 5.15
CA MET A 35 5.27 3.02 3.91
C MET A 35 6.29 1.99 3.43
N ARG A 36 5.79 0.84 3.03
CA ARG A 36 6.58 -0.21 2.41
C ARG A 36 5.99 -0.49 1.03
N SER A 37 6.81 -0.40 -0.02
CA SER A 37 6.38 -0.69 -1.39
C SER A 37 6.92 -2.05 -1.80
N ILE A 38 6.05 -2.89 -2.35
CA ILE A 38 6.39 -4.24 -2.79
C ILE A 38 6.08 -4.37 -4.28
N ASP A 39 7.10 -4.70 -5.06
CA ASP A 39 6.98 -4.92 -6.49
C ASP A 39 6.48 -6.35 -6.75
N CYS A 40 5.25 -6.49 -7.21
CA CYS A 40 4.61 -7.78 -7.44
C CYS A 40 5.24 -8.59 -8.56
N GLU A 41 6.08 -7.99 -9.40
CA GLU A 41 6.74 -8.69 -10.51
C GLU A 41 8.01 -9.42 -10.09
N THR A 42 8.57 -9.06 -8.95
CA THR A 42 9.77 -9.73 -8.45
C THR A 42 9.40 -11.04 -7.76
N ARG A 43 10.35 -11.97 -7.70
CA ARG A 43 10.16 -13.23 -7.00
C ARG A 43 9.80 -12.99 -5.54
N ARG A 44 10.51 -12.06 -4.89
CA ARG A 44 10.24 -11.70 -3.50
C ARG A 44 8.86 -11.06 -3.34
N GLY A 45 8.45 -10.24 -4.31
CA GLY A 45 7.13 -9.64 -4.32
C GLY A 45 6.02 -10.65 -4.44
N VAL A 46 6.21 -11.69 -5.27
CA VAL A 46 5.25 -12.78 -5.39
C VAL A 46 5.10 -13.50 -4.05
N GLU A 47 6.21 -13.82 -3.39
CA GLU A 47 6.19 -14.47 -2.08
C GLU A 47 5.48 -13.63 -1.04
N GLU A 48 5.74 -12.31 -1.02
CA GLU A 48 5.08 -11.38 -0.11
C GLU A 48 3.58 -11.28 -0.40
N SER A 49 3.20 -11.27 -1.68
CA SER A 49 1.79 -11.23 -2.08
C SER A 49 1.03 -12.45 -1.54
N ILE A 50 1.65 -13.62 -1.62
CA ILE A 50 1.06 -14.85 -1.07
C ILE A 50 0.93 -14.74 0.44
N LYS A 51 1.97 -14.27 1.11
CA LYS A 51 1.99 -14.09 2.56
C LYS A 51 0.88 -13.16 3.05
N TYR A 52 0.66 -12.06 2.34
CA TYR A 52 -0.37 -11.08 2.69
C TYR A 52 -1.73 -11.39 2.06
N ASN A 53 -1.83 -12.47 1.31
CA ASN A 53 -3.05 -12.87 0.61
C ASN A 53 -3.56 -11.77 -0.35
N VAL A 54 -2.64 -11.19 -1.10
CA VAL A 54 -2.94 -10.15 -2.09
C VAL A 54 -2.96 -10.78 -3.47
N LYS A 55 -4.06 -10.59 -4.21
CA LYS A 55 -4.26 -11.18 -5.53
C LYS A 55 -4.41 -10.14 -6.64
N LEU A 56 -4.43 -8.86 -6.28
CA LEU A 56 -4.63 -7.76 -7.22
C LEU A 56 -3.53 -6.71 -7.02
N CYS A 57 -3.17 -6.02 -8.08
CA CYS A 57 -2.27 -4.87 -8.04
C CYS A 57 -2.87 -3.77 -8.91
N PRO A 58 -2.79 -2.49 -8.51
CA PRO A 58 -2.20 -2.00 -7.25
C PRO A 58 -3.12 -2.24 -6.05
N TYR A 59 -2.53 -2.54 -4.90
CA TYR A 59 -3.28 -2.91 -3.70
C TYR A 59 -2.63 -2.28 -2.47
N ILE A 60 -3.44 -1.86 -1.52
CA ILE A 60 -2.96 -1.26 -0.27
C ILE A 60 -3.53 -2.00 0.93
N ILE A 61 -2.68 -2.26 1.91
CA ILE A 61 -3.08 -2.75 3.22
C ILE A 61 -2.66 -1.70 4.25
N VAL A 62 -3.57 -1.31 5.12
CA VAL A 62 -3.31 -0.32 6.17
C VAL A 62 -3.30 -0.99 7.53
N TYR A 63 -2.25 -0.74 8.29
CA TYR A 63 -2.10 -1.25 9.66
C TYR A 63 -2.09 -0.09 10.65
N ASP A 64 -2.73 -0.29 11.78
CA ASP A 64 -2.68 0.60 12.92
C ASP A 64 -2.13 -0.20 14.10
N HIS A 65 -0.92 0.11 14.54
CA HIS A 65 -0.23 -0.60 15.61
C HIS A 65 -0.17 -2.11 15.35
N ASN A 66 0.25 -2.50 14.14
CA ASN A 66 0.39 -3.88 13.68
C ASN A 66 -0.93 -4.63 13.50
N LYS A 67 -2.05 -3.93 13.60
CA LYS A 67 -3.36 -4.52 13.34
C LYS A 67 -3.88 -4.00 12.00
N GLU A 68 -4.25 -4.92 11.12
CA GLU A 68 -4.85 -4.53 9.83
C GLU A 68 -6.22 -3.89 10.07
N ILE A 69 -6.42 -2.69 9.53
CA ILE A 69 -7.68 -1.96 9.69
C ILE A 69 -8.45 -1.82 8.38
N MET A 70 -7.75 -1.88 7.24
CA MET A 70 -8.42 -1.88 5.93
C MET A 70 -7.48 -2.39 4.85
N ARG A 71 -8.05 -2.88 3.76
CA ARG A 71 -7.31 -3.29 2.57
C ARG A 71 -8.21 -3.19 1.35
N GLY A 72 -7.61 -3.04 0.19
CA GLY A 72 -8.35 -2.99 -1.06
C GLY A 72 -7.50 -2.44 -2.19
N ILE A 73 -8.16 -2.20 -3.32
CA ILE A 73 -7.52 -1.60 -4.50
C ILE A 73 -7.00 -0.21 -4.12
N ALA A 74 -5.78 0.10 -4.58
CA ALA A 74 -5.05 1.28 -4.14
C ALA A 74 -5.84 2.58 -4.23
N ASN A 75 -6.52 2.83 -5.34
CA ASN A 75 -7.29 4.05 -5.52
C ASN A 75 -8.39 4.19 -4.47
N ASN A 76 -9.10 3.09 -4.19
CA ASN A 76 -10.19 3.10 -3.22
C ASN A 76 -9.69 3.35 -1.81
N ILE A 77 -8.61 2.69 -1.43
CA ILE A 77 -8.04 2.85 -0.08
C ILE A 77 -7.44 4.24 0.09
N LEU A 78 -6.77 4.75 -0.93
CA LEU A 78 -6.20 6.09 -0.87
C LEU A 78 -7.28 7.15 -0.69
N ASP A 79 -8.42 7.02 -1.38
CA ASP A 79 -9.56 7.92 -1.20
C ASP A 79 -10.08 7.90 0.24
N GLU A 80 -10.11 6.73 0.87
CA GLU A 80 -10.52 6.61 2.27
C GLU A 80 -9.54 7.29 3.23
N LEU A 81 -8.25 7.31 2.88
CA LEU A 81 -7.21 7.91 3.71
C LEU A 81 -7.14 9.43 3.56
N LEU A 82 -7.58 9.95 2.43
CA LEU A 82 -7.63 11.38 2.17
C LEU A 82 -8.89 12.00 2.77
#